data_a386c2b5f390a7372fd848136779e283
#
_entry.id   a386c2b5f390a7372fd848136779e283
#
_cell.length_a   1.000
_cell.length_b   1.000
_cell.length_c   1.000
_cell.angle_alpha   90.00
_cell.angle_beta   90.00
_cell.angle_gamma   90.00
#
_symmetry.space_group_name_H-M   'P 1'
#
loop_
_entity.id
_entity.type
_entity.pdbx_description
1 polymer ?
#
loop_
_entity_poly.entity_id
_entity_poly.type
_entity_poly.pdbx_seq_one_letter_code
_entity_poly.pdbx_strand_id
1 'polypeptide(L)'
;VVTPVMLVLLLALNVFTILKVKALEESAGGDKTEDVAQENDVTIGGEYVIKATTQISDAYKSGNTSNLSDKDKETLNMAKSVLDEIITDGMSDYEKELAVYKWMTANIGFDSGSMTVVPGDDSKPVDNPNGVLKNHEAVCVGYATTFRLFMQMLGIDCMVVHDSYLSHSWDLVKLDGQWYHT
;
A
#
# COMPACT_ATOMS: atom_id res chain seq x y z
N VAL A 1 12.61 -33.14 -13.93
CA VAL A 1 14.10 -32.99 -13.95
C VAL A 1 14.36 -31.59 -14.52
N VAL A 2 14.77 -30.63 -13.65
CA VAL A 2 15.13 -29.27 -14.07
C VAL A 2 16.49 -29.36 -14.77
N THR A 3 16.57 -28.94 -16.02
CA THR A 3 17.83 -28.98 -16.77
C THR A 3 18.80 -27.92 -16.24
N PRO A 4 20.13 -28.15 -16.28
CA PRO A 4 21.12 -27.16 -15.79
C PRO A 4 21.02 -25.82 -16.49
N VAL A 5 20.51 -25.74 -17.71
CA VAL A 5 20.24 -24.49 -18.44
C VAL A 5 19.10 -23.69 -17.78
N MET A 6 18.07 -24.34 -17.28
CA MET A 6 16.94 -23.71 -16.60
C MET A 6 17.35 -23.17 -15.23
N LEU A 7 18.27 -23.86 -14.53
CA LEU A 7 18.82 -23.41 -13.25
C LEU A 7 19.69 -22.15 -13.44
N VAL A 8 20.49 -22.08 -14.50
CA VAL A 8 21.32 -20.90 -14.83
C VAL A 8 20.45 -19.71 -15.21
N LEU A 9 19.34 -19.90 -15.95
CA LEU A 9 18.38 -18.85 -16.29
C LEU A 9 17.66 -18.30 -15.03
N LEU A 10 17.23 -19.18 -14.11
CA LEU A 10 16.62 -18.77 -12.83
C LEU A 10 17.62 -17.99 -11.95
N LEU A 11 18.87 -18.40 -11.88
CA LEU A 11 19.92 -17.69 -11.16
C LEU A 11 20.24 -16.33 -11.81
N ALA A 12 20.25 -16.23 -13.14
CA ALA A 12 20.46 -14.97 -13.87
C ALA A 12 19.29 -13.98 -13.66
N LEU A 13 18.04 -14.46 -13.63
CA LEU A 13 16.88 -13.64 -13.30
C LEU A 13 16.94 -13.10 -11.86
N ASN A 14 17.29 -13.93 -10.89
CA ASN A 14 17.46 -13.50 -9.50
C ASN A 14 18.58 -12.46 -9.34
N VAL A 15 19.72 -12.68 -9.99
CA VAL A 15 20.85 -11.70 -9.98
C VAL A 15 20.44 -10.37 -10.63
N PHE A 16 19.67 -10.42 -11.72
CA PHE A 16 19.21 -9.20 -12.39
C PHE A 16 18.19 -8.43 -11.54
N THR A 17 17.32 -9.13 -10.81
CA THR A 17 16.38 -8.52 -9.87
C THR A 17 17.10 -7.89 -8.69
N ILE A 18 18.08 -8.58 -8.10
CA ILE A 18 18.92 -8.07 -7.00
C ILE A 18 19.74 -6.85 -7.43
N LEU A 19 20.28 -6.85 -8.66
CA LEU A 19 21.02 -5.70 -9.20
C LEU A 19 20.12 -4.49 -9.45
N LYS A 20 18.87 -4.69 -9.92
CA LYS A 20 17.89 -3.60 -10.05
C LYS A 20 17.47 -3.02 -8.70
N VAL A 21 17.25 -3.85 -7.70
CA VAL A 21 16.93 -3.40 -6.34
C VAL A 21 18.10 -2.61 -5.76
N LYS A 22 19.35 -3.10 -5.88
CA LYS A 22 20.54 -2.36 -5.45
C LYS A 22 20.73 -1.03 -6.18
N ALA A 23 20.49 -0.97 -7.49
CA ALA A 23 20.57 0.27 -8.26
C ALA A 23 19.49 1.29 -7.84
N LEU A 24 18.32 0.84 -7.40
CA LEU A 24 17.28 1.69 -6.81
C LEU A 24 17.67 2.16 -5.40
N GLU A 25 18.30 1.31 -4.59
CA GLU A 25 18.83 1.68 -3.27
C GLU A 25 20.00 2.69 -3.37
N GLU A 26 20.91 2.53 -4.33
CA GLU A 26 22.03 3.48 -4.57
C GLU A 26 21.53 4.83 -5.14
N SER A 27 20.44 4.86 -5.91
CA SER A 27 19.82 6.11 -6.36
C SER A 27 19.03 6.82 -5.27
N ALA A 28 18.61 6.10 -4.23
CA ALA A 28 17.95 6.65 -3.03
C ALA A 28 18.94 7.09 -1.93
N GLY A 29 20.26 6.81 -2.11
CA GLY A 29 21.33 7.07 -1.14
C GLY A 29 22.00 8.43 -1.24
N GLY A 30 21.34 9.45 -1.80
CA GLY A 30 21.81 10.83 -1.83
C GLY A 30 21.24 11.65 -0.67
N ASP A 31 22.15 12.04 0.22
CA ASP A 31 22.03 13.08 1.24
C ASP A 31 20.66 13.30 1.93
N LYS A 32 20.61 12.91 3.20
CA LYS A 32 19.46 13.12 4.09
C LYS A 32 19.33 14.58 4.50
N THR A 33 18.77 15.41 3.66
CA THR A 33 17.88 16.46 4.11
C THR A 33 16.47 15.94 3.90
N GLU A 34 15.73 15.75 4.98
CA GLU A 34 14.31 15.36 4.95
C GLU A 34 13.48 16.49 4.34
N ASP A 35 13.52 16.63 3.01
CA ASP A 35 12.36 17.07 2.27
C ASP A 35 11.44 15.85 2.21
N VAL A 36 10.47 15.81 3.13
CA VAL A 36 9.32 14.90 3.03
C VAL A 36 8.62 15.28 1.74
N ALA A 37 9.02 14.63 0.65
CA ALA A 37 8.36 14.79 -0.63
C ALA A 37 6.91 14.37 -0.41
N GLN A 38 6.02 15.36 -0.45
CA GLN A 38 4.58 15.13 -0.30
C GLN A 38 4.18 14.12 -1.37
N GLU A 39 3.77 12.94 -0.94
CA GLU A 39 3.27 11.91 -1.84
C GLU A 39 2.08 12.51 -2.60
N ASN A 40 2.09 12.42 -3.91
CA ASN A 40 0.99 12.88 -4.75
C ASN A 40 0.22 11.66 -5.29
N ASP A 41 -1.04 11.89 -5.64
CA ASP A 41 -1.82 10.91 -6.39
C ASP A 41 -1.08 10.56 -7.69
N VAL A 42 -0.97 9.27 -7.99
CA VAL A 42 -0.33 8.77 -9.22
C VAL A 42 -1.39 8.19 -10.14
N THR A 43 -1.54 8.77 -11.34
CA THR A 43 -2.42 8.23 -12.38
C THR A 43 -1.66 7.26 -13.27
N ILE A 44 -2.14 6.04 -13.40
CA ILE A 44 -1.54 4.99 -14.21
C ILE A 44 -2.45 4.66 -15.40
N GLY A 45 -1.90 4.71 -16.62
CA GLY A 45 -2.63 4.40 -17.86
C GLY A 45 -3.83 5.31 -18.15
N GLY A 46 -4.01 6.41 -17.42
CA GLY A 46 -5.14 7.31 -17.53
C GLY A 46 -6.45 6.81 -16.89
N GLU A 47 -6.44 5.63 -16.31
CA GLU A 47 -7.64 4.96 -15.79
C GLU A 47 -7.58 4.71 -14.26
N TYR A 48 -6.39 4.48 -13.70
CA TYR A 48 -6.23 4.16 -12.29
C TYR A 48 -5.54 5.29 -11.55
N VAL A 49 -6.08 5.65 -10.38
CA VAL A 49 -5.46 6.62 -9.49
C VAL A 49 -5.03 5.93 -8.20
N ILE A 50 -3.72 5.83 -8.00
CA ILE A 50 -3.17 5.41 -6.70
C ILE A 50 -3.20 6.64 -5.80
N LYS A 51 -4.13 6.65 -4.84
CA LYS A 51 -4.32 7.78 -3.92
C LYS A 51 -3.15 7.91 -2.95
N ALA A 52 -2.64 9.13 -2.82
CA ALA A 52 -1.67 9.47 -1.79
C ALA A 52 -2.28 9.28 -0.39
N THR A 53 -1.50 8.70 0.53
CA THR A 53 -1.95 8.37 1.90
C THR A 53 -1.05 8.98 2.98
N THR A 54 0.09 9.56 2.59
CA THR A 54 1.10 10.09 3.50
C THR A 54 0.56 11.21 4.40
N GLN A 55 -0.26 12.13 3.87
CA GLN A 55 -0.85 13.20 4.70
C GLN A 55 -1.69 12.63 5.85
N ILE A 56 -2.45 11.56 5.60
CA ILE A 56 -3.30 10.91 6.61
C ILE A 56 -2.42 10.21 7.65
N SER A 57 -1.42 9.45 7.21
CA SER A 57 -0.51 8.73 8.10
C SER A 57 0.36 9.67 8.95
N ASP A 58 0.80 10.80 8.38
CA ASP A 58 1.56 11.81 9.12
C ASP A 58 0.69 12.55 10.15
N ALA A 59 -0.57 12.83 9.80
CA ALA A 59 -1.53 13.37 10.77
C ALA A 59 -1.78 12.39 11.93
N TYR A 60 -1.84 11.08 11.66
CA TYR A 60 -1.96 10.06 12.69
C TYR A 60 -0.75 10.06 13.62
N LYS A 61 0.47 10.06 13.07
CA LYS A 61 1.72 10.02 13.84
C LYS A 61 1.97 11.30 14.64
N SER A 62 1.66 12.44 14.07
CA SER A 62 1.89 13.76 14.72
C SER A 62 0.74 14.22 15.61
N GLY A 63 -0.47 13.66 15.44
CA GLY A 63 -1.69 14.15 16.06
C GLY A 63 -2.23 15.46 15.46
N ASN A 64 -1.59 16.01 14.41
CA ASN A 64 -1.99 17.26 13.77
C ASN A 64 -2.83 17.01 12.52
N THR A 65 -4.13 17.29 12.61
CA THR A 65 -5.10 17.12 11.52
C THR A 65 -5.50 18.40 10.81
N SER A 66 -4.84 19.53 11.09
CA SER A 66 -5.25 20.85 10.60
C SER A 66 -5.22 20.98 9.07
N ASN A 67 -4.34 20.23 8.40
CA ASN A 67 -4.16 20.27 6.95
C ASN A 67 -4.99 19.19 6.21
N LEU A 68 -5.71 18.33 6.93
CA LEU A 68 -6.53 17.29 6.31
C LEU A 68 -7.87 17.86 5.84
N SER A 69 -8.31 17.40 4.67
CA SER A 69 -9.71 17.57 4.24
C SER A 69 -10.67 16.82 5.18
N ASP A 70 -11.95 17.14 5.12
CA ASP A 70 -12.94 16.42 5.94
C ASP A 70 -13.01 14.93 5.56
N LYS A 71 -12.84 14.59 4.28
CA LYS A 71 -12.76 13.21 3.80
C LYS A 71 -11.53 12.48 4.38
N ASP A 72 -10.37 13.13 4.43
CA ASP A 72 -9.16 12.54 4.98
C ASP A 72 -9.25 12.37 6.51
N LYS A 73 -9.90 13.30 7.21
CA LYS A 73 -10.22 13.15 8.64
C LYS A 73 -11.15 11.97 8.90
N GLU A 74 -12.18 11.80 8.07
CA GLU A 74 -13.08 10.64 8.13
C GLU A 74 -12.27 9.34 7.93
N THR A 75 -11.42 9.30 6.91
CA THR A 75 -10.54 8.16 6.61
C THR A 75 -9.61 7.84 7.78
N LEU A 76 -8.95 8.89 8.33
CA LEU A 76 -8.08 8.75 9.50
C LEU A 76 -8.82 8.15 10.69
N ASN A 77 -10.02 8.62 10.99
CA ASN A 77 -10.81 8.16 12.12
C ASN A 77 -11.21 6.68 11.95
N MET A 78 -11.64 6.28 10.75
CA MET A 78 -11.96 4.88 10.45
C MET A 78 -10.72 3.99 10.56
N ALA A 79 -9.61 4.38 9.92
CA ALA A 79 -8.37 3.61 9.97
C ALA A 79 -7.82 3.51 11.41
N LYS A 80 -7.84 4.62 12.16
CA LYS A 80 -7.44 4.61 13.58
C LYS A 80 -8.30 3.66 14.39
N SER A 81 -9.62 3.65 14.20
CA SER A 81 -10.53 2.76 14.92
C SER A 81 -10.19 1.29 14.71
N VAL A 82 -9.84 0.93 13.47
CA VAL A 82 -9.38 -0.43 13.15
C VAL A 82 -8.06 -0.74 13.86
N LEU A 83 -7.07 0.14 13.77
CA LEU A 83 -5.77 -0.09 14.42
C LEU A 83 -5.91 -0.19 15.95
N ASP A 84 -6.74 0.64 16.57
CA ASP A 84 -7.00 0.58 18.01
C ASP A 84 -7.62 -0.78 18.44
N GLU A 85 -8.34 -1.46 17.54
CA GLU A 85 -8.92 -2.78 17.78
C GLU A 85 -7.93 -3.91 17.65
N ILE A 86 -7.06 -3.86 16.63
CA ILE A 86 -6.25 -5.03 16.23
C ILE A 86 -4.79 -4.97 16.67
N ILE A 87 -4.27 -3.79 17.00
CA ILE A 87 -2.86 -3.61 17.37
C ILE A 87 -2.74 -3.52 18.89
N THR A 88 -1.79 -4.29 19.44
CA THR A 88 -1.48 -4.29 20.86
C THR A 88 -0.01 -3.94 21.08
N ASP A 89 0.30 -3.41 22.26
CA ASP A 89 1.67 -3.07 22.65
C ASP A 89 2.60 -4.29 22.56
N GLY A 90 3.79 -4.06 22.03
CA GLY A 90 4.84 -5.07 21.93
C GLY A 90 4.79 -5.94 20.67
N MET A 91 3.80 -5.75 19.79
CA MET A 91 3.80 -6.41 18.47
C MET A 91 5.01 -6.01 17.64
N SER A 92 5.67 -7.00 17.03
CA SER A 92 6.66 -6.80 15.97
C SER A 92 5.99 -6.27 14.70
N ASP A 93 6.78 -5.74 13.77
CA ASP A 93 6.24 -5.22 12.51
C ASP A 93 5.55 -6.31 11.69
N TYR A 94 6.07 -7.55 11.71
CA TYR A 94 5.41 -8.70 11.11
C TYR A 94 4.05 -9.02 11.76
N GLU A 95 3.95 -8.98 13.10
CA GLU A 95 2.68 -9.24 13.79
C GLU A 95 1.64 -8.14 13.50
N LYS A 96 2.07 -6.88 13.39
CA LYS A 96 1.21 -5.76 13.00
C LYS A 96 0.72 -5.92 11.57
N GLU A 97 1.63 -6.21 10.62
CA GLU A 97 1.27 -6.49 9.22
C GLU A 97 0.26 -7.62 9.13
N LEU A 98 0.52 -8.75 9.78
CA LEU A 98 -0.37 -9.90 9.79
C LEU A 98 -1.74 -9.60 10.42
N ALA A 99 -1.80 -8.76 11.45
CA ALA A 99 -3.05 -8.33 12.06
C ALA A 99 -3.90 -7.51 11.08
N VAL A 100 -3.27 -6.56 10.38
CA VAL A 100 -3.93 -5.75 9.33
C VAL A 100 -4.40 -6.64 8.18
N TYR A 101 -3.55 -7.52 7.67
CA TYR A 101 -3.90 -8.46 6.60
C TYR A 101 -5.12 -9.32 6.98
N LYS A 102 -5.12 -9.90 8.18
CA LYS A 102 -6.23 -10.72 8.67
C LYS A 102 -7.51 -9.90 8.82
N TRP A 103 -7.42 -8.68 9.34
CA TRP A 103 -8.58 -7.82 9.48
C TRP A 103 -9.15 -7.46 8.10
N MET A 104 -8.32 -7.05 7.16
CA MET A 104 -8.76 -6.70 5.80
C MET A 104 -9.41 -7.87 5.09
N THR A 105 -8.80 -9.06 5.13
CA THR A 105 -9.34 -10.26 4.48
C THR A 105 -10.66 -10.75 5.12
N ALA A 106 -10.87 -10.47 6.40
CA ALA A 106 -12.11 -10.84 7.10
C ALA A 106 -13.25 -9.83 6.91
N ASN A 107 -12.93 -8.55 6.69
CA ASN A 107 -13.90 -7.46 6.74
C ASN A 107 -14.14 -6.77 5.39
N ILE A 108 -13.25 -6.93 4.40
CA ILE A 108 -13.37 -6.27 3.10
C ILE A 108 -13.60 -7.31 2.02
N GLY A 109 -14.75 -7.17 1.33
CA GLY A 109 -15.10 -8.01 0.18
C GLY A 109 -14.45 -7.52 -1.11
N PHE A 110 -14.16 -8.43 -2.05
CA PHE A 110 -13.73 -8.03 -3.38
C PHE A 110 -14.95 -7.66 -4.24
N ASP A 111 -14.96 -6.43 -4.77
CA ASP A 111 -16.00 -5.99 -5.70
C ASP A 111 -15.74 -6.51 -7.11
N SER A 112 -16.32 -7.66 -7.43
CA SER A 112 -16.23 -8.27 -8.77
C SER A 112 -17.12 -7.58 -9.81
N GLY A 113 -18.04 -6.72 -9.40
CA GLY A 113 -18.94 -5.96 -10.28
C GLY A 113 -18.28 -4.74 -10.89
N SER A 114 -17.30 -4.17 -10.18
CA SER A 114 -16.54 -2.97 -10.60
C SER A 114 -15.19 -3.32 -11.21
N MET A 115 -15.08 -4.41 -11.97
CA MET A 115 -13.82 -4.76 -12.67
C MET A 115 -13.39 -3.70 -13.70
N THR A 116 -14.28 -2.76 -14.04
CA THR A 116 -13.96 -1.52 -14.71
C THR A 116 -14.22 -0.38 -13.73
N VAL A 117 -13.18 0.09 -13.06
CA VAL A 117 -13.23 1.35 -12.31
C VAL A 117 -13.54 2.43 -13.34
N VAL A 118 -14.76 2.97 -13.29
CA VAL A 118 -15.12 4.14 -14.11
C VAL A 118 -14.57 5.34 -13.34
N PRO A 119 -13.54 6.05 -13.86
CA PRO A 119 -12.99 7.22 -13.19
C PRO A 119 -14.12 8.22 -12.94
N GLY A 120 -14.32 8.61 -11.67
CA GLY A 120 -15.27 9.63 -11.29
C GLY A 120 -16.65 9.16 -10.81
N ASP A 121 -16.89 7.86 -10.66
CA ASP A 121 -18.08 7.38 -9.94
C ASP A 121 -17.82 7.40 -8.42
N ASP A 122 -18.13 8.53 -7.79
CA ASP A 122 -18.03 8.68 -6.33
C ASP A 122 -19.20 8.02 -5.57
N SER A 123 -20.14 7.39 -6.25
CA SER A 123 -21.35 6.84 -5.63
C SER A 123 -21.04 5.61 -4.73
N LYS A 124 -20.01 4.83 -5.11
CA LYS A 124 -19.49 3.71 -4.32
C LYS A 124 -17.99 3.55 -4.57
N PRO A 125 -17.16 4.40 -4.01
CA PRO A 125 -15.73 4.32 -4.24
C PRO A 125 -15.16 3.05 -3.58
N VAL A 126 -14.58 2.17 -4.40
CA VAL A 126 -13.95 0.90 -3.99
C VAL A 126 -12.44 0.87 -4.29
N ASP A 127 -11.90 2.00 -4.75
CA ASP A 127 -10.55 2.19 -5.30
C ASP A 127 -9.63 3.00 -4.38
N ASN A 128 -10.15 3.49 -3.26
CA ASN A 128 -9.41 4.35 -2.34
C ASN A 128 -9.77 4.06 -0.87
N PRO A 129 -8.88 4.39 0.10
CA PRO A 129 -9.06 4.01 1.51
C PRO A 129 -10.37 4.50 2.14
N ASN A 130 -10.84 5.72 1.80
CA ASN A 130 -12.07 6.24 2.36
C ASN A 130 -13.28 5.36 1.99
N GLY A 131 -13.40 5.05 0.70
CA GLY A 131 -14.51 4.23 0.21
C GLY A 131 -14.41 2.79 0.70
N VAL A 132 -13.22 2.20 0.70
CA VAL A 132 -12.98 0.84 1.17
C VAL A 132 -13.37 0.68 2.64
N LEU A 133 -12.90 1.56 3.51
CA LEU A 133 -13.20 1.50 4.94
C LEU A 133 -14.67 1.79 5.27
N LYS A 134 -15.34 2.57 4.43
CA LYS A 134 -16.75 2.93 4.60
C LYS A 134 -17.72 1.85 4.08
N ASN A 135 -17.39 1.24 2.94
CA ASN A 135 -18.26 0.31 2.25
C ASN A 135 -17.92 -1.16 2.51
N HIS A 136 -16.75 -1.45 3.07
CA HIS A 136 -16.23 -2.80 3.26
C HIS A 136 -16.12 -3.61 1.96
N GLU A 137 -15.85 -2.92 0.85
CA GLU A 137 -15.62 -3.50 -0.46
C GLU A 137 -14.46 -2.79 -1.16
N ALA A 138 -13.67 -3.52 -1.93
CA ALA A 138 -12.53 -3.00 -2.65
C ALA A 138 -12.28 -3.73 -3.98
N VAL A 139 -11.74 -3.00 -4.95
CA VAL A 139 -10.95 -3.57 -6.06
C VAL A 139 -9.47 -3.61 -5.68
N CYS A 140 -8.61 -4.20 -6.52
CA CYS A 140 -7.19 -4.39 -6.21
C CYS A 140 -6.47 -3.12 -5.74
N VAL A 141 -6.66 -1.97 -6.42
CA VAL A 141 -6.04 -0.70 -6.03
C VAL A 141 -6.60 -0.15 -4.70
N GLY A 142 -7.87 -0.43 -4.39
CA GLY A 142 -8.47 -0.09 -3.11
C GLY A 142 -7.88 -0.89 -1.96
N TYR A 143 -7.69 -2.21 -2.16
CA TYR A 143 -6.98 -3.06 -1.19
C TYR A 143 -5.56 -2.54 -0.96
N ALA A 144 -4.79 -2.36 -2.04
CA ALA A 144 -3.41 -1.94 -1.95
C ALA A 144 -3.26 -0.57 -1.26
N THR A 145 -4.00 0.45 -1.67
CA THR A 145 -3.90 1.79 -1.06
C THR A 145 -4.34 1.81 0.41
N THR A 146 -5.33 0.98 0.78
CA THR A 146 -5.79 0.86 2.17
C THR A 146 -4.78 0.13 3.04
N PHE A 147 -4.20 -0.95 2.54
CA PHE A 147 -3.14 -1.67 3.24
C PHE A 147 -1.92 -0.78 3.44
N ARG A 148 -1.46 -0.07 2.40
CA ARG A 148 -0.37 0.91 2.51
C ARG A 148 -0.66 1.99 3.55
N LEU A 149 -1.88 2.53 3.60
CA LEU A 149 -2.26 3.50 4.62
C LEU A 149 -2.04 2.95 6.04
N PHE A 150 -2.50 1.74 6.31
CA PHE A 150 -2.29 1.10 7.61
C PHE A 150 -0.81 0.91 7.93
N MET A 151 -0.01 0.42 6.96
CA MET A 151 1.43 0.25 7.16
C MET A 151 2.12 1.57 7.45
N GLN A 152 1.83 2.62 6.70
CA GLN A 152 2.37 3.96 6.92
C GLN A 152 1.99 4.54 8.29
N MET A 153 0.75 4.33 8.75
CA MET A 153 0.31 4.73 10.09
C MET A 153 1.08 3.99 11.19
N LEU A 154 1.42 2.72 10.96
CA LEU A 154 2.20 1.88 11.88
C LEU A 154 3.72 2.11 11.79
N GLY A 155 4.18 2.97 10.86
CA GLY A 155 5.60 3.26 10.64
C GLY A 155 6.35 2.17 9.89
N ILE A 156 5.63 1.31 9.16
CA ILE A 156 6.17 0.22 8.34
C ILE A 156 6.27 0.68 6.88
N ASP A 157 7.45 0.53 6.27
CA ASP A 157 7.65 0.89 4.86
C ASP A 157 6.77 0.00 3.97
N CYS A 158 5.95 0.64 3.14
CA CYS A 158 5.05 -0.04 2.22
C CYS A 158 4.85 0.79 0.95
N MET A 159 4.83 0.13 -0.20
CA MET A 159 4.58 0.77 -1.49
C MET A 159 3.57 -0.03 -2.31
N VAL A 160 2.68 0.67 -3.02
CA VAL A 160 1.79 0.06 -4.01
C VAL A 160 2.59 -0.22 -5.28
N VAL A 161 2.45 -1.43 -5.80
CA VAL A 161 2.93 -1.84 -7.12
C VAL A 161 1.75 -1.97 -8.06
N HIS A 162 1.90 -1.51 -9.30
CA HIS A 162 0.90 -1.68 -10.34
C HIS A 162 1.52 -2.27 -11.59
N ASP A 163 0.91 -3.33 -12.10
CA ASP A 163 1.24 -3.93 -13.40
C ASP A 163 0.17 -3.53 -14.43
N SER A 164 0.55 -2.67 -15.37
CA SER A 164 -0.37 -2.16 -16.39
C SER A 164 -0.81 -3.23 -17.39
N TYR A 165 -0.01 -4.28 -17.59
CA TYR A 165 -0.36 -5.39 -18.49
C TYR A 165 -1.44 -6.29 -17.87
N LEU A 166 -1.35 -6.55 -16.57
CA LEU A 166 -2.32 -7.34 -15.82
C LEU A 166 -3.47 -6.49 -15.28
N SER A 167 -3.38 -5.16 -15.38
CA SER A 167 -4.32 -4.21 -14.75
C SER A 167 -4.54 -4.55 -13.27
N HIS A 168 -3.44 -4.83 -12.55
CA HIS A 168 -3.48 -5.32 -11.18
C HIS A 168 -2.56 -4.52 -10.26
N SER A 169 -3.02 -4.31 -9.03
CA SER A 169 -2.27 -3.63 -7.97
C SER A 169 -2.13 -4.52 -6.74
N TRP A 170 -0.96 -4.47 -6.10
CA TRP A 170 -0.65 -5.16 -4.84
C TRP A 170 0.40 -4.35 -4.08
N ASP A 171 0.85 -4.82 -2.93
CA ASP A 171 1.83 -4.13 -2.13
C ASP A 171 3.17 -4.85 -2.02
N LEU A 172 4.22 -4.06 -1.81
CA LEU A 172 5.48 -4.48 -1.23
C LEU A 172 5.58 -3.88 0.17
N VAL A 173 5.79 -4.72 1.16
CA VAL A 173 6.02 -4.33 2.56
C VAL A 173 7.43 -4.66 2.97
N LYS A 174 8.08 -3.78 3.75
CA LYS A 174 9.44 -4.01 4.23
C LYS A 174 9.42 -4.48 5.68
N LEU A 175 9.83 -5.73 5.90
CA LEU A 175 9.93 -6.35 7.21
C LEU A 175 11.37 -6.83 7.42
N ASP A 176 11.95 -6.56 8.58
CA ASP A 176 13.33 -6.92 8.90
C ASP A 176 14.36 -6.50 7.84
N GLY A 177 14.14 -5.35 7.22
CA GLY A 177 15.01 -4.78 6.18
C GLY A 177 14.86 -5.39 4.80
N GLN A 178 13.92 -6.32 4.59
CA GLN A 178 13.67 -6.98 3.30
C GLN A 178 12.26 -6.69 2.78
N TRP A 179 12.11 -6.60 1.46
CA TRP A 179 10.82 -6.38 0.80
C TRP A 179 10.12 -7.69 0.48
N TYR A 180 8.83 -7.76 0.81
CA TYR A 180 7.95 -8.91 0.55
C TYR A 180 6.71 -8.46 -0.21
N HIS A 181 6.22 -9.31 -1.11
CA HIS A 181 4.91 -9.13 -1.72
C HIS A 181 3.82 -9.53 -0.72
N THR A 182 2.74 -8.77 -0.70
CA THR A 182 1.56 -9.04 0.13
C THR A 182 0.29 -8.82 -0.68
#